data_adffaece7d54d9fc9aa8a37b0ed25ac0
#
_entry.id   adffaece7d54d9fc9aa8a37b0ed25ac0
#
_cell.length_a   1.000
_cell.length_b   1.000
_cell.length_c   1.000
_cell.angle_alpha   90.00
_cell.angle_beta   90.00
_cell.angle_gamma   90.00
#
_symmetry.space_group_name_H-M   'P 1'
#
loop_
_entity.id
_entity.type
_entity.pdbx_description
1 polymer ?
#
loop_
_entity_poly.entity_id
_entity_poly.type
_entity_poly.pdbx_seq_one_letter_code
_entity_poly.pdbx_strand_id
1 'polypeptide(L)'
;MKIILRYSFLLLLILSCLIVVPFTLIRDTLQTEEEETAATTLQFIPSTRPRPTTVTTTTVTTTTTTVPDGTNGTFDTDSAATPTEVPTTTAAPPTTLTQTQEEAFADTLFIGDSRSIGFISYNINVPGATFFSSEGMSASAVLKRAVNVPGMGEMTFDELLQKKTFKVVYLMFGLNEINNKYSNATIAAHYQQIIGRIAEIQPDAQVVVQSTLHITKNKNNANIKSKSRITNERIDALNVLLTRLVDEPYVYFLDINEAFDTPDHTLNTDFAASDGMHVNVRGYKTWRDFLFEKRIR
;
A
#
# COMPACT_ATOMS: atom_id res chain seq x y z
N MET A 1 51.62 -39.28 -8.45
CA MET A 1 50.24 -39.21 -7.99
C MET A 1 49.81 -37.79 -7.50
N LYS A 2 50.58 -37.05 -6.73
CA LYS A 2 50.21 -35.68 -6.24
C LYS A 2 50.11 -34.62 -7.35
N ILE A 3 50.84 -34.71 -8.43
CA ILE A 3 50.83 -33.75 -9.54
C ILE A 3 49.56 -33.89 -10.39
N ILE A 4 49.12 -35.12 -10.67
CA ILE A 4 47.89 -35.39 -11.45
C ILE A 4 46.65 -34.85 -10.71
N LEU A 5 46.60 -34.98 -9.40
CA LEU A 5 45.48 -34.46 -8.58
C LEU A 5 45.37 -32.92 -8.62
N ARG A 6 46.50 -32.19 -8.69
CA ARG A 6 46.53 -30.73 -8.79
C ARG A 6 46.00 -30.23 -10.15
N TYR A 7 46.34 -30.88 -11.22
CA TYR A 7 45.87 -30.53 -12.56
C TYR A 7 44.38 -30.88 -12.74
N SER A 8 43.93 -32.01 -12.15
CA SER A 8 42.52 -32.38 -12.18
C SER A 8 41.64 -31.37 -11.44
N PHE A 9 42.09 -30.81 -10.30
CA PHE A 9 41.35 -29.76 -9.57
C PHE A 9 41.30 -28.43 -10.35
N LEU A 10 42.44 -28.04 -10.97
CA LEU A 10 42.52 -26.85 -11.80
C LEU A 10 41.61 -26.96 -13.04
N LEU A 11 41.57 -28.12 -13.67
CA LEU A 11 40.72 -28.41 -14.83
C LEU A 11 39.22 -28.35 -14.46
N LEU A 12 38.84 -28.91 -13.30
CA LEU A 12 37.45 -28.81 -12.77
C LEU A 12 37.06 -27.39 -12.46
N LEU A 13 37.98 -26.59 -11.91
CA LEU A 13 37.71 -25.18 -11.59
C LEU A 13 37.53 -24.34 -12.87
N ILE A 14 38.35 -24.57 -13.90
CA ILE A 14 38.21 -23.90 -15.21
C ILE A 14 36.92 -24.36 -15.90
N LEU A 15 36.56 -25.63 -15.85
CA LEU A 15 35.33 -26.16 -16.42
C LEU A 15 34.08 -25.58 -15.71
N SER A 16 34.15 -25.45 -14.39
CA SER A 16 33.09 -24.78 -13.59
C SER A 16 32.94 -23.31 -13.97
N CYS A 17 34.01 -22.55 -14.12
CA CYS A 17 33.98 -21.17 -14.59
C CYS A 17 33.44 -21.05 -16.01
N LEU A 18 33.78 -21.97 -16.92
CA LEU A 18 33.30 -21.94 -18.30
C LEU A 18 31.80 -22.29 -18.45
N ILE A 19 31.22 -22.98 -17.48
CA ILE A 19 29.81 -23.35 -17.49
C ILE A 19 28.96 -22.36 -16.66
N VAL A 20 29.42 -21.99 -15.46
CA VAL A 20 28.66 -21.14 -14.53
C VAL A 20 28.59 -19.68 -15.01
N VAL A 21 29.70 -19.14 -15.53
CA VAL A 21 29.75 -17.74 -15.98
C VAL A 21 28.85 -17.51 -17.22
N PRO A 22 28.87 -18.33 -18.26
CA PRO A 22 27.94 -18.18 -19.37
C PRO A 22 26.48 -18.41 -18.96
N PHE A 23 26.22 -19.37 -18.06
CA PHE A 23 24.86 -19.64 -17.59
C PHE A 23 24.27 -18.47 -16.78
N THR A 24 25.08 -17.81 -15.94
CA THR A 24 24.65 -16.60 -15.22
C THR A 24 24.43 -15.43 -16.16
N LEU A 25 25.32 -15.22 -17.15
CA LEU A 25 25.18 -14.17 -18.16
C LEU A 25 23.94 -14.39 -19.04
N ILE A 26 23.69 -15.63 -19.50
CA ILE A 26 22.47 -15.96 -20.27
C ILE A 26 21.21 -15.75 -19.43
N ARG A 27 21.24 -16.16 -18.17
CA ARG A 27 20.11 -15.96 -17.26
C ARG A 27 19.83 -14.48 -17.01
N ASP A 28 20.87 -13.66 -16.81
CA ASP A 28 20.74 -12.22 -16.62
C ASP A 28 20.26 -11.52 -17.90
N THR A 29 20.70 -11.98 -19.09
CA THR A 29 20.24 -11.46 -20.39
C THR A 29 18.77 -11.83 -20.65
N LEU A 30 18.36 -13.08 -20.35
CA LEU A 30 16.99 -13.52 -20.49
C LEU A 30 16.05 -12.78 -19.51
N GLN A 31 16.50 -12.48 -18.28
CA GLN A 31 15.73 -11.66 -17.34
C GLN A 31 15.59 -10.21 -17.83
N THR A 32 16.63 -9.65 -18.47
CA THR A 32 16.57 -8.29 -19.05
C THR A 32 15.63 -8.24 -20.26
N GLU A 33 15.62 -9.28 -21.10
CA GLU A 33 14.68 -9.38 -22.24
C GLU A 33 13.24 -9.60 -21.78
N GLU A 34 13.00 -10.38 -20.70
CA GLU A 34 11.67 -10.50 -20.08
C GLU A 34 11.22 -9.17 -19.44
N GLU A 35 12.12 -8.44 -18.79
CA GLU A 35 11.84 -7.12 -18.23
C GLU A 35 11.53 -6.09 -19.33
N GLU A 36 12.27 -6.10 -20.45
CA GLU A 36 12.06 -5.18 -21.58
C GLU A 36 10.77 -5.54 -22.35
N THR A 37 10.48 -6.85 -22.49
CA THR A 37 9.23 -7.33 -23.09
C THR A 37 8.02 -7.03 -22.21
N ALA A 38 8.14 -7.16 -20.88
CA ALA A 38 7.08 -6.77 -19.94
C ALA A 38 6.85 -5.26 -19.96
N ALA A 39 7.91 -4.44 -20.06
CA ALA A 39 7.80 -3.00 -20.19
C ALA A 39 7.15 -2.57 -21.53
N THR A 40 7.38 -3.33 -22.60
CA THR A 40 6.78 -3.08 -23.92
C THR A 40 5.35 -3.62 -24.02
N THR A 41 5.01 -4.65 -23.24
CA THR A 41 3.65 -5.25 -23.21
C THR A 41 2.68 -4.51 -22.28
N LEU A 42 3.10 -3.38 -21.66
CA LEU A 42 2.18 -2.40 -21.08
C LEU A 42 1.35 -1.72 -22.20
N GLN A 43 0.91 -2.49 -23.18
CA GLN A 43 -0.10 -2.05 -24.13
C GLN A 43 -1.46 -2.13 -23.43
N PHE A 44 -2.00 -0.96 -23.22
CA PHE A 44 -3.37 -0.66 -22.85
C PHE A 44 -4.35 -1.60 -23.58
N ILE A 45 -5.05 -2.43 -22.83
CA ILE A 45 -6.24 -3.12 -23.31
C ILE A 45 -7.40 -2.18 -23.02
N PRO A 46 -7.97 -1.47 -24.03
CA PRO A 46 -9.05 -0.54 -23.78
C PRO A 46 -10.25 -1.29 -23.21
N SER A 47 -10.73 -0.86 -22.04
CA SER A 47 -11.97 -1.35 -21.46
C SER A 47 -13.14 -0.96 -22.36
N THR A 48 -14.00 -1.91 -22.70
CA THR A 48 -15.26 -1.67 -23.42
C THR A 48 -16.36 -1.15 -22.50
N ARG A 49 -16.04 -0.85 -21.26
CA ARG A 49 -16.98 -0.38 -20.24
C ARG A 49 -17.38 1.09 -20.49
N PRO A 50 -18.66 1.45 -20.48
CA PRO A 50 -19.09 2.85 -20.56
C PRO A 50 -18.64 3.63 -19.33
N ARG A 51 -18.11 4.82 -19.56
CA ARG A 51 -17.68 5.75 -18.52
C ARG A 51 -18.86 6.10 -17.60
N PRO A 52 -18.73 5.99 -16.26
CA PRO A 52 -19.76 6.50 -15.34
C PRO A 52 -19.99 7.99 -15.56
N THR A 53 -21.25 8.40 -15.64
CA THR A 53 -21.63 9.81 -15.79
C THR A 53 -21.20 10.58 -14.53
N THR A 54 -20.51 11.69 -14.75
CA THR A 54 -19.96 12.60 -13.74
C THR A 54 -20.94 12.84 -12.57
N VAL A 55 -20.53 12.48 -11.37
CA VAL A 55 -21.25 12.90 -10.15
C VAL A 55 -20.93 14.39 -9.94
N THR A 56 -21.95 15.21 -10.09
CA THR A 56 -21.88 16.67 -9.82
C THR A 56 -21.59 16.86 -8.33
N THR A 57 -20.42 17.38 -8.02
CA THR A 57 -20.07 17.82 -6.65
C THR A 57 -20.95 19.01 -6.28
N THR A 58 -21.96 18.80 -5.44
CA THR A 58 -22.73 19.89 -4.85
C THR A 58 -21.90 20.56 -3.76
N THR A 59 -21.38 21.74 -4.07
CA THR A 59 -20.70 22.60 -3.10
C THR A 59 -21.74 23.12 -2.11
N VAL A 60 -21.68 22.69 -0.86
CA VAL A 60 -22.48 23.26 0.22
C VAL A 60 -21.84 24.58 0.62
N THR A 61 -22.47 25.68 0.23
CA THR A 61 -22.12 27.03 0.68
C THR A 61 -22.59 27.21 2.12
N THR A 62 -21.67 27.27 3.06
CA THR A 62 -21.96 27.61 4.45
C THR A 62 -22.16 29.12 4.54
N THR A 63 -23.39 29.55 4.74
CA THR A 63 -23.73 30.96 4.98
C THR A 63 -23.39 31.32 6.43
N THR A 64 -22.36 32.13 6.61
CA THR A 64 -22.00 32.69 7.93
C THR A 64 -22.91 33.87 8.20
N THR A 65 -23.79 33.74 9.19
CA THR A 65 -24.62 34.87 9.68
C THR A 65 -23.79 35.66 10.67
N THR A 66 -23.46 36.89 10.30
CA THR A 66 -22.87 37.92 11.19
C THR A 66 -23.95 38.54 12.05
N VAL A 67 -23.75 38.57 13.36
CA VAL A 67 -24.54 39.38 14.32
C VAL A 67 -23.72 40.61 14.71
N PRO A 68 -24.31 41.83 14.76
CA PRO A 68 -23.58 43.07 14.95
C PRO A 68 -23.32 43.43 16.41
N ASP A 69 -22.27 44.17 16.54
CA ASP A 69 -21.63 44.94 17.60
C ASP A 69 -22.58 45.71 18.55
N GLY A 70 -22.15 45.82 19.81
CA GLY A 70 -22.81 46.64 20.85
C GLY A 70 -21.94 46.86 22.09
N THR A 71 -21.01 47.82 22.00
CA THR A 71 -20.58 48.82 23.01
C THR A 71 -20.17 48.48 24.45
N ASN A 72 -18.92 48.89 24.75
CA ASN A 72 -18.40 49.68 25.90
C ASN A 72 -18.55 49.22 27.36
N GLY A 73 -17.41 49.20 28.07
CA GLY A 73 -17.34 49.31 29.54
C GLY A 73 -15.94 49.07 30.12
N THR A 74 -15.29 50.12 30.42
CA THR A 74 -14.05 50.47 31.06
C THR A 74 -13.62 49.72 32.36
N PHE A 75 -12.30 49.50 32.48
CA PHE A 75 -11.38 49.53 33.67
C PHE A 75 -11.75 48.80 34.98
N ASP A 76 -10.87 47.98 35.54
CA ASP A 76 -9.80 48.30 36.47
C ASP A 76 -8.90 47.11 36.84
N THR A 77 -7.67 47.45 37.14
CA THR A 77 -6.55 46.66 37.67
C THR A 77 -6.88 45.98 39.00
N ASP A 78 -6.47 44.73 39.25
CA ASP A 78 -5.48 44.48 40.31
C ASP A 78 -4.90 43.08 40.25
N SER A 79 -3.71 43.00 40.80
CA SER A 79 -2.71 41.96 40.81
C SER A 79 -2.98 40.89 41.85
N ALA A 80 -2.84 39.59 41.53
CA ALA A 80 -2.33 38.59 42.46
C ALA A 80 -1.91 37.28 41.74
N ALA A 81 -0.79 36.74 42.18
CA ALA A 81 -0.03 35.67 41.61
C ALA A 81 -0.66 34.29 41.69
N THR A 82 -0.39 33.52 40.65
CA THR A 82 -0.07 32.10 40.45
C THR A 82 -0.46 31.02 41.48
N PRO A 83 -0.94 29.86 41.05
CA PRO A 83 0.01 28.76 40.80
C PRO A 83 -0.13 28.11 39.44
N THR A 84 1.03 27.75 38.91
CA THR A 84 1.25 26.97 37.69
C THR A 84 0.59 25.60 37.78
N GLU A 85 -0.51 25.39 37.06
CA GLU A 85 -1.04 24.04 36.77
C GLU A 85 -0.26 23.41 35.64
N VAL A 86 0.32 22.25 35.92
CA VAL A 86 0.92 21.34 34.94
C VAL A 86 -0.23 20.84 34.03
N PRO A 87 -0.14 20.95 32.71
CA PRO A 87 -1.19 20.40 31.86
C PRO A 87 -1.15 18.86 31.96
N THR A 88 -2.12 18.30 32.65
CA THR A 88 -2.42 16.87 32.59
C THR A 88 -2.84 16.55 31.15
N THR A 89 -1.98 15.83 30.43
CA THR A 89 -2.30 15.30 29.11
C THR A 89 -3.46 14.33 29.25
N THR A 90 -4.67 14.80 29.02
CA THR A 90 -5.86 13.96 28.93
C THR A 90 -5.69 13.08 27.69
N ALA A 91 -5.48 11.77 27.90
CA ALA A 91 -5.53 10.80 26.84
C ALA A 91 -6.88 10.96 26.11
N ALA A 92 -6.84 11.14 24.79
CA ALA A 92 -8.05 11.20 23.98
C ALA A 92 -8.89 9.95 24.23
N PRO A 93 -10.21 10.08 24.41
CA PRO A 93 -11.10 8.93 24.60
C PRO A 93 -10.99 8.00 23.39
N PRO A 94 -11.19 6.66 23.57
CA PRO A 94 -11.20 5.73 22.44
C PRO A 94 -12.29 6.18 21.46
N THR A 95 -11.89 6.47 20.21
CA THR A 95 -12.81 6.93 19.17
C THR A 95 -13.79 5.79 18.87
N THR A 96 -14.98 5.86 19.44
CA THR A 96 -16.08 4.97 19.07
C THR A 96 -16.54 5.37 17.68
N LEU A 97 -16.53 4.44 16.73
CA LEU A 97 -17.03 4.68 15.37
C LEU A 97 -18.50 5.01 15.42
N THR A 98 -18.92 5.98 14.59
CA THR A 98 -20.33 6.26 14.37
C THR A 98 -20.96 5.18 13.51
N GLN A 99 -22.29 5.00 13.54
CA GLN A 99 -23.00 4.02 12.71
C GLN A 99 -22.65 4.14 11.23
N THR A 100 -22.46 5.36 10.72
CA THR A 100 -22.00 5.63 9.33
C THR A 100 -20.57 5.14 9.05
N GLN A 101 -19.73 5.10 10.08
CA GLN A 101 -18.37 4.53 9.98
C GLN A 101 -18.41 3.00 10.00
N GLU A 102 -19.36 2.41 10.73
CA GLU A 102 -19.55 0.95 10.78
C GLU A 102 -19.98 0.37 9.43
N GLU A 103 -20.70 1.14 8.60
CA GLU A 103 -21.13 0.71 7.27
C GLU A 103 -20.12 1.04 6.16
N ALA A 104 -19.14 1.88 6.43
CA ALA A 104 -18.24 2.44 5.41
C ALA A 104 -17.41 1.40 4.66
N PHE A 105 -17.16 0.25 5.25
CA PHE A 105 -16.36 -0.82 4.68
C PHE A 105 -17.16 -2.11 4.42
N ALA A 106 -18.50 -2.07 4.47
CA ALA A 106 -19.37 -3.25 4.41
C ALA A 106 -19.14 -4.11 3.15
N ASP A 107 -19.01 -3.49 1.98
CA ASP A 107 -18.79 -4.17 0.69
C ASP A 107 -17.36 -3.91 0.18
N THR A 108 -16.39 -3.90 1.09
CA THR A 108 -14.99 -3.59 0.79
C THR A 108 -14.13 -4.83 0.86
N LEU A 109 -13.24 -4.99 -0.11
CA LEU A 109 -12.18 -5.98 -0.14
C LEU A 109 -10.82 -5.29 -0.02
N PHE A 110 -9.99 -5.75 0.90
CA PHE A 110 -8.57 -5.40 0.98
C PHE A 110 -7.73 -6.54 0.44
N ILE A 111 -6.86 -6.23 -0.52
CA ILE A 111 -5.91 -7.18 -1.12
C ILE A 111 -4.51 -6.67 -0.83
N GLY A 112 -3.66 -7.49 -0.22
CA GLY A 112 -2.31 -7.06 0.10
C GLY A 112 -1.46 -8.09 0.84
N ASP A 113 -0.35 -7.60 1.33
CA ASP A 113 0.66 -8.38 2.06
C ASP A 113 0.52 -8.26 3.59
N SER A 114 1.61 -8.48 4.32
CA SER A 114 1.69 -8.36 5.79
C SER A 114 1.20 -7.00 6.32
N ARG A 115 1.31 -5.93 5.53
CA ARG A 115 0.80 -4.61 5.93
C ARG A 115 -0.73 -4.57 5.93
N SER A 116 -1.39 -5.24 4.99
CA SER A 116 -2.85 -5.37 5.00
C SER A 116 -3.35 -6.29 6.12
N ILE A 117 -2.61 -7.36 6.45
CA ILE A 117 -2.93 -8.26 7.58
C ILE A 117 -2.91 -7.52 8.92
N GLY A 118 -2.12 -6.48 9.06
CA GLY A 118 -2.02 -5.72 10.30
C GLY A 118 -3.36 -5.16 10.80
N PHE A 119 -4.30 -4.86 9.91
CA PHE A 119 -5.66 -4.49 10.33
C PHE A 119 -6.30 -5.60 11.17
N ILE A 120 -6.11 -6.87 10.79
CA ILE A 120 -6.62 -8.03 11.50
C ILE A 120 -5.79 -8.30 12.74
N SER A 121 -4.47 -8.35 12.62
CA SER A 121 -3.54 -8.73 13.69
C SER A 121 -3.59 -7.77 14.87
N TYR A 122 -3.83 -6.49 14.63
CA TYR A 122 -3.97 -5.47 15.67
C TYR A 122 -5.43 -5.19 16.05
N ASN A 123 -6.36 -6.01 15.56
CA ASN A 123 -7.79 -5.88 15.83
C ASN A 123 -8.32 -4.45 15.55
N ILE A 124 -7.88 -3.88 14.42
CA ILE A 124 -8.35 -2.57 13.99
C ILE A 124 -9.75 -2.72 13.43
N ASN A 125 -10.68 -1.99 14.01
CA ASN A 125 -12.08 -2.07 13.61
C ASN A 125 -12.30 -1.45 12.21
N VAL A 126 -12.55 -2.31 11.22
CA VAL A 126 -12.99 -1.98 9.85
C VAL A 126 -14.22 -2.85 9.53
N PRO A 127 -15.38 -2.47 10.06
CA PRO A 127 -16.56 -3.34 10.08
C PRO A 127 -17.01 -3.73 8.69
N GLY A 128 -17.27 -5.03 8.49
CA GLY A 128 -17.75 -5.58 7.22
C GLY A 128 -16.70 -5.77 6.14
N ALA A 129 -15.49 -5.25 6.31
CA ALA A 129 -14.38 -5.44 5.36
C ALA A 129 -13.97 -6.92 5.26
N THR A 130 -13.61 -7.32 4.06
CA THR A 130 -13.03 -8.63 3.75
C THR A 130 -11.56 -8.45 3.41
N PHE A 131 -10.72 -9.41 3.78
CA PHE A 131 -9.29 -9.37 3.55
C PHE A 131 -8.83 -10.59 2.75
N PHE A 132 -8.26 -10.37 1.58
CA PHE A 132 -7.53 -11.36 0.81
C PHE A 132 -6.05 -11.03 0.89
N SER A 133 -5.43 -11.39 2.00
CA SER A 133 -4.07 -10.99 2.35
C SER A 133 -3.32 -12.11 3.07
N SER A 134 -2.02 -12.20 2.84
CA SER A 134 -1.15 -13.12 3.59
C SER A 134 0.24 -12.53 3.79
N GLU A 135 0.96 -12.98 4.82
CA GLU A 135 2.34 -12.58 5.05
C GLU A 135 3.22 -12.96 3.86
N GLY A 136 4.09 -12.04 3.46
CA GLY A 136 5.01 -12.23 2.34
C GLY A 136 4.33 -12.34 0.97
N MET A 137 3.02 -12.08 0.88
CA MET A 137 2.29 -12.12 -0.38
C MET A 137 2.80 -11.06 -1.34
N SER A 138 2.84 -11.40 -2.61
CA SER A 138 3.16 -10.48 -3.71
C SER A 138 1.97 -10.35 -4.66
N ALA A 139 1.90 -9.27 -5.43
CA ALA A 139 0.86 -9.07 -6.44
C ALA A 139 0.82 -10.26 -7.44
N SER A 140 1.99 -10.79 -7.82
CA SER A 140 2.09 -11.98 -8.69
C SER A 140 1.48 -13.25 -8.12
N ALA A 141 1.27 -13.31 -6.81
CA ALA A 141 0.72 -14.48 -6.12
C ALA A 141 -0.82 -14.42 -5.99
N VAL A 142 -1.45 -13.25 -6.13
CA VAL A 142 -2.89 -13.05 -5.94
C VAL A 142 -3.72 -14.01 -6.77
N LEU A 143 -3.40 -14.13 -8.07
CA LEU A 143 -4.15 -14.97 -9.01
C LEU A 143 -3.76 -16.46 -8.98
N LYS A 144 -2.81 -16.85 -8.11
CA LYS A 144 -2.19 -18.18 -8.12
C LYS A 144 -2.33 -18.95 -6.81
N ARG A 145 -2.55 -18.25 -5.70
CA ARG A 145 -2.54 -18.85 -4.36
C ARG A 145 -3.91 -18.76 -3.71
N ALA A 146 -4.29 -19.81 -3.01
CA ALA A 146 -5.37 -19.74 -2.03
C ALA A 146 -4.88 -19.01 -0.76
N VAL A 147 -5.79 -18.31 -0.11
CA VAL A 147 -5.57 -17.54 1.11
C VAL A 147 -6.68 -17.87 2.10
N ASN A 148 -6.32 -17.98 3.38
CA ASN A 148 -7.34 -18.11 4.42
C ASN A 148 -8.01 -16.73 4.63
N VAL A 149 -9.23 -16.61 4.10
CA VAL A 149 -10.05 -15.40 4.24
C VAL A 149 -10.79 -15.47 5.59
N PRO A 150 -10.61 -14.49 6.50
CA PRO A 150 -11.24 -14.50 7.81
C PRO A 150 -12.76 -14.71 7.74
N GLY A 151 -13.26 -15.69 8.48
CA GLY A 151 -14.70 -16.03 8.50
C GLY A 151 -15.23 -16.78 7.29
N MET A 152 -14.40 -17.02 6.24
CA MET A 152 -14.84 -17.67 5.00
C MET A 152 -14.03 -18.94 4.66
N GLY A 153 -12.85 -19.12 5.27
CA GLY A 153 -11.96 -20.26 5.03
C GLY A 153 -10.95 -20.03 3.91
N GLU A 154 -10.22 -21.10 3.55
CA GLU A 154 -9.21 -21.06 2.49
C GLU A 154 -9.89 -21.05 1.12
N MET A 155 -9.51 -20.10 0.27
CA MET A 155 -10.05 -19.97 -1.09
C MET A 155 -9.10 -19.19 -1.99
N THR A 156 -9.24 -19.40 -3.29
CA THR A 156 -8.57 -18.61 -4.32
C THR A 156 -9.23 -17.24 -4.49
N PHE A 157 -8.56 -16.35 -5.17
CA PHE A 157 -9.08 -15.02 -5.47
C PHE A 157 -10.37 -15.07 -6.29
N ASP A 158 -10.42 -15.93 -7.30
CA ASP A 158 -11.59 -16.13 -8.15
C ASP A 158 -12.79 -16.66 -7.37
N GLU A 159 -12.57 -17.66 -6.50
CA GLU A 159 -13.63 -18.20 -5.62
C GLU A 159 -14.19 -17.12 -4.69
N LEU A 160 -13.33 -16.26 -4.14
CA LEU A 160 -13.78 -15.14 -3.32
C LEU A 160 -14.64 -14.17 -4.11
N LEU A 161 -14.19 -13.74 -5.28
CA LEU A 161 -14.96 -12.81 -6.14
C LEU A 161 -16.26 -13.38 -6.65
N GLN A 162 -16.36 -14.71 -6.86
CA GLN A 162 -17.61 -15.39 -7.21
C GLN A 162 -18.55 -15.55 -6.02
N LYS A 163 -18.02 -15.68 -4.82
CA LYS A 163 -18.78 -15.95 -3.60
C LYS A 163 -19.34 -14.68 -2.93
N LYS A 164 -18.64 -13.56 -3.04
CA LYS A 164 -19.03 -12.28 -2.43
C LYS A 164 -18.83 -11.13 -3.40
N THR A 165 -19.82 -10.24 -3.51
CA THR A 165 -19.74 -9.03 -4.32
C THR A 165 -19.12 -7.90 -3.50
N PHE A 166 -18.23 -7.14 -4.14
CA PHE A 166 -17.57 -5.99 -3.55
C PHE A 166 -17.85 -4.72 -4.36
N LYS A 167 -18.10 -3.61 -3.67
CA LYS A 167 -18.22 -2.29 -4.30
C LYS A 167 -16.88 -1.60 -4.46
N VAL A 168 -16.00 -1.80 -3.49
CA VAL A 168 -14.68 -1.17 -3.48
C VAL A 168 -13.61 -2.21 -3.15
N VAL A 169 -12.54 -2.21 -3.92
CA VAL A 169 -11.38 -3.09 -3.73
C VAL A 169 -10.14 -2.24 -3.52
N TYR A 170 -9.56 -2.29 -2.34
CA TYR A 170 -8.27 -1.67 -2.03
C TYR A 170 -7.13 -2.64 -2.32
N LEU A 171 -6.12 -2.17 -3.04
CA LEU A 171 -4.99 -2.97 -3.49
C LEU A 171 -3.67 -2.32 -3.07
N MET A 172 -2.80 -3.04 -2.34
CA MET A 172 -1.48 -2.56 -1.95
C MET A 172 -0.46 -3.69 -1.85
N PHE A 173 0.62 -3.55 -2.63
CA PHE A 173 1.82 -4.39 -2.65
C PHE A 173 3.07 -3.54 -2.93
N GLY A 174 4.22 -4.18 -3.03
CA GLY A 174 5.44 -3.56 -3.53
C GLY A 174 6.70 -4.01 -2.81
N LEU A 175 6.74 -4.01 -1.47
CA LEU A 175 7.97 -4.28 -0.74
C LEU A 175 8.50 -5.71 -0.93
N ASN A 176 7.61 -6.70 -0.96
CA ASN A 176 8.01 -8.09 -1.16
C ASN A 176 8.57 -8.30 -2.56
N GLU A 177 7.96 -7.69 -3.55
CA GLU A 177 8.42 -7.74 -4.95
C GLU A 177 9.77 -7.05 -5.11
N ILE A 178 9.91 -5.84 -4.56
CA ILE A 178 11.19 -5.11 -4.58
C ILE A 178 12.29 -5.94 -3.92
N ASN A 179 12.00 -6.57 -2.78
CA ASN A 179 12.94 -7.46 -2.11
C ASN A 179 13.29 -8.68 -2.97
N ASN A 180 12.32 -9.25 -3.66
CA ASN A 180 12.45 -10.40 -4.54
C ASN A 180 13.00 -10.07 -5.94
N LYS A 181 13.52 -8.85 -6.13
CA LYS A 181 14.20 -8.37 -7.34
C LYS A 181 13.29 -8.13 -8.55
N TYR A 182 11.97 -8.06 -8.41
CA TYR A 182 11.11 -7.64 -9.51
C TYR A 182 11.39 -6.19 -9.90
N SER A 183 11.29 -5.88 -11.19
CA SER A 183 11.32 -4.50 -11.66
C SER A 183 10.01 -3.78 -11.26
N ASN A 184 10.04 -2.45 -11.15
CA ASN A 184 8.83 -1.69 -10.88
C ASN A 184 7.79 -1.84 -12.00
N ALA A 185 8.24 -1.98 -13.26
CA ALA A 185 7.36 -2.26 -14.39
C ALA A 185 6.66 -3.62 -14.27
N THR A 186 7.39 -4.67 -13.86
CA THR A 186 6.83 -6.00 -13.61
C THR A 186 5.80 -5.97 -12.47
N ILE A 187 6.08 -5.21 -11.41
CA ILE A 187 5.13 -5.04 -10.30
C ILE A 187 3.85 -4.37 -10.80
N ALA A 188 3.95 -3.27 -11.55
CA ALA A 188 2.80 -2.57 -12.13
C ALA A 188 2.00 -3.47 -13.07
N ALA A 189 2.65 -4.32 -13.87
CA ALA A 189 1.98 -5.29 -14.73
C ALA A 189 1.17 -6.33 -13.94
N HIS A 190 1.66 -6.79 -12.78
CA HIS A 190 0.88 -7.67 -11.90
C HIS A 190 -0.36 -6.97 -11.32
N TYR A 191 -0.26 -5.68 -10.97
CA TYR A 191 -1.42 -4.89 -10.59
C TYR A 191 -2.47 -4.84 -11.70
N GLN A 192 -2.06 -4.60 -12.95
CA GLN A 192 -2.97 -4.60 -14.09
C GLN A 192 -3.69 -5.94 -14.26
N GLN A 193 -2.99 -7.07 -14.08
CA GLN A 193 -3.60 -8.39 -14.15
C GLN A 193 -4.68 -8.58 -13.06
N ILE A 194 -4.41 -8.13 -11.83
CA ILE A 194 -5.39 -8.18 -10.73
C ILE A 194 -6.60 -7.29 -11.05
N ILE A 195 -6.36 -6.05 -11.48
CA ILE A 195 -7.41 -5.09 -11.84
C ILE A 195 -8.28 -5.65 -12.98
N GLY A 196 -7.66 -6.19 -14.03
CA GLY A 196 -8.37 -6.83 -15.13
C GLY A 196 -9.23 -8.00 -14.67
N ARG A 197 -8.71 -8.84 -13.73
CA ARG A 197 -9.48 -9.97 -13.19
C ARG A 197 -10.67 -9.52 -12.34
N ILE A 198 -10.51 -8.45 -11.57
CA ILE A 198 -11.64 -7.86 -10.83
C ILE A 198 -12.70 -7.36 -11.81
N ALA A 199 -12.32 -6.62 -12.83
CA ALA A 199 -13.26 -6.07 -13.82
C ALA A 199 -14.00 -7.16 -14.62
N GLU A 200 -13.34 -8.30 -14.86
CA GLU A 200 -13.94 -9.45 -15.54
C GLU A 200 -15.06 -10.11 -14.71
N ILE A 201 -14.81 -10.33 -13.40
CA ILE A 201 -15.75 -11.05 -12.53
C ILE A 201 -16.75 -10.09 -11.87
N GLN A 202 -16.32 -8.90 -11.50
CA GLN A 202 -17.12 -7.89 -10.82
C GLN A 202 -17.01 -6.53 -11.53
N PRO A 203 -17.65 -6.36 -12.68
CA PRO A 203 -17.50 -5.17 -13.51
C PRO A 203 -17.96 -3.88 -12.82
N ASP A 204 -18.77 -3.95 -11.77
CA ASP A 204 -19.24 -2.78 -11.04
C ASP A 204 -18.35 -2.39 -9.85
N ALA A 205 -17.33 -3.18 -9.53
CA ALA A 205 -16.39 -2.88 -8.47
C ALA A 205 -15.47 -1.70 -8.87
N GLN A 206 -15.23 -0.81 -7.91
CA GLN A 206 -14.23 0.25 -8.02
C GLN A 206 -12.92 -0.24 -7.39
N VAL A 207 -11.80 -0.02 -8.04
CA VAL A 207 -10.50 -0.42 -7.56
C VAL A 207 -9.71 0.80 -7.08
N VAL A 208 -9.24 0.78 -5.85
CA VAL A 208 -8.38 1.80 -5.27
C VAL A 208 -6.98 1.23 -5.11
N VAL A 209 -6.08 1.64 -5.98
CA VAL A 209 -4.65 1.35 -5.87
C VAL A 209 -4.08 2.30 -4.83
N GLN A 210 -3.65 1.74 -3.70
CA GLN A 210 -2.95 2.51 -2.67
C GLN A 210 -1.47 2.59 -3.01
N SER A 211 -0.83 3.74 -2.71
CA SER A 211 0.62 3.85 -2.79
C SER A 211 1.30 2.81 -1.89
N THR A 212 2.44 2.30 -2.31
CA THR A 212 3.33 1.54 -1.42
C THR A 212 3.87 2.51 -0.36
N LEU A 213 3.67 2.19 0.92
CA LEU A 213 4.14 3.01 2.03
C LEU A 213 5.67 3.11 2.05
N HIS A 214 6.17 4.30 2.35
CA HIS A 214 7.58 4.52 2.64
C HIS A 214 8.05 3.74 3.87
N ILE A 215 9.36 3.67 4.02
CA ILE A 215 10.05 3.17 5.21
C ILE A 215 10.64 4.34 5.98
N THR A 216 10.91 4.15 7.27
CA THR A 216 11.48 5.23 8.10
C THR A 216 12.84 5.69 7.59
N LYS A 217 13.22 6.94 7.87
CA LYS A 217 14.51 7.51 7.49
C LYS A 217 15.70 6.65 7.94
N ASN A 218 15.66 6.15 9.18
CA ASN A 218 16.72 5.30 9.71
C ASN A 218 16.81 3.97 8.94
N LYS A 219 15.67 3.35 8.65
CA LYS A 219 15.61 2.10 7.87
C LYS A 219 16.10 2.31 6.44
N ASN A 220 15.67 3.40 5.80
CA ASN A 220 16.12 3.75 4.46
C ASN A 220 17.64 3.93 4.39
N ASN A 221 18.23 4.69 5.32
CA ASN A 221 19.67 4.89 5.39
C ASN A 221 20.44 3.58 5.63
N ALA A 222 19.93 2.70 6.51
CA ALA A 222 20.51 1.39 6.74
C ALA A 222 20.44 0.50 5.49
N ASN A 223 19.33 0.54 4.77
CA ASN A 223 19.14 -0.19 3.53
C ASN A 223 20.05 0.29 2.41
N ILE A 224 20.20 1.60 2.22
CA ILE A 224 21.16 2.18 1.27
C ILE A 224 22.58 1.73 1.60
N LYS A 225 22.99 1.80 2.86
CA LYS A 225 24.31 1.37 3.30
C LYS A 225 24.59 -0.11 3.07
N SER A 226 23.58 -0.96 3.28
CA SER A 226 23.66 -2.40 3.06
C SER A 226 23.42 -2.84 1.62
N LYS A 227 23.15 -1.88 0.70
CA LYS A 227 22.76 -2.13 -0.69
C LYS A 227 21.49 -2.98 -0.81
N SER A 228 20.58 -2.83 0.14
CA SER A 228 19.23 -3.41 0.03
C SER A 228 18.48 -2.77 -1.13
N ARG A 229 17.59 -3.53 -1.75
CA ARG A 229 16.73 -3.04 -2.83
C ARG A 229 15.55 -2.21 -2.33
N ILE A 230 15.16 -2.36 -1.09
CA ILE A 230 14.05 -1.60 -0.49
C ILE A 230 14.60 -0.25 -0.04
N THR A 231 14.35 0.79 -0.83
CA THR A 231 14.66 2.19 -0.52
C THR A 231 13.47 3.06 -0.86
N ASN A 232 13.33 4.22 -0.22
CA ASN A 232 12.23 5.15 -0.52
C ASN A 232 12.28 5.64 -1.96
N GLU A 233 13.47 5.90 -2.52
CA GLU A 233 13.63 6.23 -3.94
C GLU A 233 12.99 5.17 -4.87
N ARG A 234 13.18 3.89 -4.56
CA ARG A 234 12.61 2.80 -5.34
C ARG A 234 11.10 2.66 -5.12
N ILE A 235 10.64 2.93 -3.91
CA ILE A 235 9.20 2.98 -3.58
C ILE A 235 8.54 4.13 -4.36
N ASP A 236 9.14 5.32 -4.37
CA ASP A 236 8.66 6.47 -5.14
C ASP A 236 8.54 6.15 -6.64
N ALA A 237 9.59 5.55 -7.21
CA ALA A 237 9.59 5.14 -8.60
C ALA A 237 8.49 4.11 -8.91
N LEU A 238 8.16 3.21 -7.97
CA LEU A 238 7.02 2.32 -8.10
C LEU A 238 5.70 3.10 -8.02
N ASN A 239 5.53 3.96 -7.02
CA ASN A 239 4.30 4.72 -6.83
C ASN A 239 3.98 5.60 -8.04
N VAL A 240 4.99 6.20 -8.70
CA VAL A 240 4.83 6.90 -9.98
C VAL A 240 4.27 5.99 -11.08
N LEU A 241 4.68 4.72 -11.16
CA LEU A 241 4.11 3.79 -12.13
C LEU A 241 2.68 3.40 -11.76
N LEU A 242 2.38 3.25 -10.47
CA LEU A 242 1.04 2.90 -10.00
C LEU A 242 0.02 4.01 -10.29
N THR A 243 0.41 5.30 -10.31
CA THR A 243 -0.50 6.38 -10.71
C THR A 243 -0.98 6.26 -12.15
N ARG A 244 -0.24 5.56 -13.03
CA ARG A 244 -0.63 5.37 -14.43
C ARG A 244 -1.71 4.31 -14.62
N LEU A 245 -2.03 3.55 -13.56
CA LEU A 245 -3.10 2.53 -13.62
C LEU A 245 -4.50 3.14 -13.57
N VAL A 246 -4.64 4.45 -13.29
CA VAL A 246 -5.92 5.18 -13.24
C VAL A 246 -6.48 5.56 -14.62
N ASP A 247 -5.89 5.08 -15.70
CA ASP A 247 -6.41 5.29 -17.07
C ASP A 247 -7.77 4.62 -17.28
N GLU A 248 -8.11 3.63 -16.42
CA GLU A 248 -9.43 3.00 -16.40
C GLU A 248 -10.41 3.78 -15.52
N PRO A 249 -11.64 4.03 -15.97
CA PRO A 249 -12.60 4.92 -15.28
C PRO A 249 -13.07 4.41 -13.91
N TYR A 250 -12.79 3.14 -13.58
CA TYR A 250 -13.13 2.49 -12.30
C TYR A 250 -11.91 2.27 -11.41
N VAL A 251 -10.73 2.75 -11.81
CA VAL A 251 -9.48 2.66 -11.05
C VAL A 251 -9.09 4.02 -10.51
N TYR A 252 -8.79 4.07 -9.24
CA TYR A 252 -8.37 5.27 -8.52
C TYR A 252 -7.01 5.01 -7.88
N PHE A 253 -6.18 6.04 -7.81
CA PHE A 253 -4.96 6.01 -7.02
C PHE A 253 -5.17 6.80 -5.73
N LEU A 254 -4.77 6.23 -4.60
CA LEU A 254 -4.79 6.89 -3.31
C LEU A 254 -3.39 6.89 -2.70
N ASP A 255 -2.79 8.06 -2.59
CA ASP A 255 -1.52 8.19 -1.91
C ASP A 255 -1.72 8.16 -0.39
N ILE A 256 -1.51 6.99 0.21
CA ILE A 256 -1.62 6.83 1.65
C ILE A 256 -0.42 7.39 2.41
N ASN A 257 0.70 7.71 1.74
CA ASN A 257 1.85 8.38 2.37
C ASN A 257 1.49 9.77 2.88
N GLU A 258 0.46 10.44 2.33
CA GLU A 258 -0.08 11.70 2.86
C GLU A 258 -0.41 11.64 4.35
N ALA A 259 -0.85 10.47 4.85
CA ALA A 259 -1.22 10.28 6.26
C ALA A 259 -0.02 9.89 7.15
N PHE A 260 1.10 9.50 6.56
CA PHE A 260 2.17 8.82 7.29
C PHE A 260 3.51 9.52 7.24
N ASP A 261 3.76 10.29 6.19
CA ASP A 261 5.09 10.82 5.94
C ASP A 261 5.46 12.00 6.82
N THR A 262 6.76 12.09 7.08
CA THR A 262 7.40 13.32 7.52
C THR A 262 7.60 14.25 6.33
N PRO A 263 7.95 15.54 6.55
CA PRO A 263 8.31 16.45 5.46
C PRO A 263 9.46 15.98 4.57
N ASP A 264 10.26 15.03 5.05
CA ASP A 264 11.38 14.42 4.30
C ASP A 264 10.93 13.23 3.41
N HIS A 265 9.62 13.02 3.21
CA HIS A 265 9.06 11.88 2.47
C HIS A 265 9.54 10.52 2.99
N THR A 266 9.47 10.33 4.29
CA THR A 266 9.77 9.07 4.97
C THR A 266 8.69 8.74 5.99
N LEU A 267 8.39 7.46 6.18
CA LEU A 267 7.43 7.01 7.19
C LEU A 267 7.81 7.59 8.57
N ASN A 268 6.87 8.31 9.18
CA ASN A 268 7.03 8.85 10.52
C ASN A 268 7.17 7.70 11.53
N THR A 269 8.17 7.78 12.38
CA THR A 269 8.47 6.79 13.42
C THR A 269 7.33 6.59 14.41
N ASP A 270 6.47 7.58 14.61
CA ASP A 270 5.28 7.48 15.47
C ASP A 270 4.28 6.43 14.97
N PHE A 271 4.27 6.16 13.67
CA PHE A 271 3.39 5.21 13.01
C PHE A 271 4.09 3.90 12.64
N ALA A 272 5.42 3.86 12.72
CA ALA A 272 6.21 2.70 12.33
C ALA A 272 6.31 1.67 13.47
N ALA A 273 6.36 0.39 13.10
CA ALA A 273 6.85 -0.67 13.98
C ALA A 273 8.38 -0.59 14.13
N SER A 274 8.94 -1.38 15.04
CA SER A 274 10.37 -1.34 15.39
C SER A 274 11.31 -1.67 14.23
N ASP A 275 10.84 -2.38 13.20
CA ASP A 275 11.62 -2.70 12.01
C ASP A 275 11.71 -1.52 11.00
N GLY A 276 10.93 -0.48 11.21
CA GLY A 276 10.90 0.73 10.38
C GLY A 276 10.27 0.54 9.00
N MET A 277 9.57 -0.58 8.76
CA MET A 277 8.90 -0.92 7.50
C MET A 277 7.40 -1.22 7.68
N HIS A 278 7.05 -1.88 8.76
CA HIS A 278 5.65 -2.15 9.11
C HIS A 278 5.06 -0.99 9.90
N VAL A 279 3.76 -0.98 9.96
CA VAL A 279 2.97 0.03 10.67
C VAL A 279 2.60 -0.50 12.06
N ASN A 280 2.63 0.36 13.08
CA ASN A 280 2.20 0.02 14.44
C ASN A 280 0.68 0.26 14.63
N VAL A 281 0.15 -0.07 15.81
CA VAL A 281 -1.29 0.08 16.14
C VAL A 281 -1.80 1.50 15.89
N ARG A 282 -1.02 2.53 16.25
CA ARG A 282 -1.40 3.94 16.03
C ARG A 282 -1.49 4.23 14.53
N GLY A 283 -0.52 3.77 13.77
CA GLY A 283 -0.51 3.92 12.32
C GLY A 283 -1.70 3.23 11.65
N TYR A 284 -2.09 2.02 12.06
CA TYR A 284 -3.27 1.36 11.51
C TYR A 284 -4.58 2.10 11.82
N LYS A 285 -4.71 2.71 13.00
CA LYS A 285 -5.87 3.59 13.30
C LYS A 285 -5.88 4.81 12.38
N THR A 286 -4.74 5.46 12.20
CA THR A 286 -4.58 6.58 11.26
C THR A 286 -4.92 6.16 9.82
N TRP A 287 -4.46 4.97 9.39
CA TRP A 287 -4.77 4.43 8.07
C TRP A 287 -6.28 4.23 7.87
N ARG A 288 -6.93 3.56 8.80
CA ARG A 288 -8.39 3.38 8.77
C ARG A 288 -9.13 4.72 8.66
N ASP A 289 -8.75 5.70 9.49
CA ASP A 289 -9.42 7.00 9.52
C ASP A 289 -9.19 7.78 8.22
N PHE A 290 -8.00 7.70 7.66
CA PHE A 290 -7.66 8.27 6.35
C PHE A 290 -8.45 7.60 5.21
N LEU A 291 -8.55 6.26 5.19
CA LEU A 291 -9.38 5.54 4.22
C LEU A 291 -10.85 5.92 4.35
N PHE A 292 -11.33 6.11 5.57
CA PHE A 292 -12.69 6.56 5.82
C PHE A 292 -12.94 7.97 5.27
N GLU A 293 -12.02 8.89 5.46
CA GLU A 293 -12.11 10.27 4.98
C GLU A 293 -12.07 10.34 3.43
N LYS A 294 -11.13 9.62 2.83
CA LYS A 294 -10.86 9.63 1.39
C LYS A 294 -11.68 8.60 0.59
N ARG A 295 -12.64 7.91 1.21
CA ARG A 295 -13.40 6.86 0.52
C ARG A 295 -14.16 7.39 -0.70
N ILE A 296 -14.22 6.58 -1.73
CA ILE A 296 -15.07 6.78 -2.89
C ILE A 296 -16.53 6.59 -2.45
N ARG A 297 -17.40 7.50 -2.83
CA ARG A 297 -18.83 7.49 -2.50
C ARG A 297 -19.68 7.22 -3.73
#